data_e70190f30f0e6e8cc592a54506ba57a2
#
_entry.id   e70190f30f0e6e8cc592a54506ba57a2
#
_cell.length_a   1.000
_cell.length_b   1.000
_cell.length_c   1.000
_cell.angle_alpha   90.00
_cell.angle_beta   90.00
_cell.angle_gamma   90.00
#
_symmetry.space_group_name_H-M   'P 1'
#
loop_
_entity.id
_entity.type
_entity.pdbx_description
1 polymer ?
#
loop_
_entity_poly.entity_id
_entity_poly.type
_entity_poly.pdbx_seq_one_letter_code
_entity_poly.pdbx_strand_id
1 'polypeptide(L)'
;MNNLLVAAACLTASLAATPAHKKQPGQDYPKSIQVRATTLTQALAHRIHLNEAQYVRIKRLHLQYLGERRELEQSLASAPAADRDAKLAAAQLGYEQSLNDLLQPNQRVAYQQLRANFTAHRL
;
A
#
# COMPACT_ATOMS: atom_id res chain seq x y z
N MET A 1 9.82 -3.08 66.65
CA MET A 1 8.56 -3.59 66.10
C MET A 1 7.89 -2.46 65.41
N ASN A 2 8.03 -2.34 64.10
CA ASN A 2 7.11 -1.59 63.23
C ASN A 2 7.48 -1.88 61.80
N ASN A 3 6.70 -2.70 61.18
CA ASN A 3 6.80 -2.99 59.76
C ASN A 3 6.25 -1.81 58.97
N LEU A 4 7.12 -1.12 58.26
CA LEU A 4 6.71 -0.16 57.24
C LEU A 4 6.90 -0.81 55.89
N LEU A 5 5.81 -1.32 55.36
CA LEU A 5 5.65 -1.76 53.95
C LEU A 5 5.57 -0.52 53.08
N VAL A 6 6.66 -0.24 52.38
CA VAL A 6 6.64 0.73 51.28
C VAL A 6 6.26 -0.01 50.02
N ALA A 7 5.01 0.17 49.60
CA ALA A 7 4.52 -0.29 48.30
C ALA A 7 5.02 0.69 47.23
N ALA A 8 6.03 0.28 46.47
CA ALA A 8 6.43 0.97 45.26
C ALA A 8 5.47 0.62 44.13
N ALA A 9 4.59 1.54 43.80
CA ALA A 9 3.74 1.43 42.63
C ALA A 9 4.58 1.74 41.38
N CYS A 10 4.99 0.69 40.67
CA CYS A 10 5.53 0.82 39.31
C CYS A 10 4.41 1.13 38.36
N LEU A 11 4.26 2.39 38.00
CA LEU A 11 3.48 2.84 36.86
C LEU A 11 4.25 2.49 35.57
N THR A 12 4.04 1.32 35.04
CA THR A 12 4.45 1.00 33.68
C THR A 12 3.48 1.66 32.71
N ALA A 13 3.87 2.81 32.18
CA ALA A 13 3.21 3.42 31.04
C ALA A 13 3.43 2.53 29.81
N SER A 14 2.47 1.66 29.53
CA SER A 14 2.43 0.95 28.27
C SER A 14 2.13 1.97 27.16
N LEU A 15 3.17 2.41 26.46
CA LEU A 15 3.00 3.05 25.17
C LEU A 15 2.45 1.96 24.23
N ALA A 16 1.14 1.90 24.12
CA ALA A 16 0.49 1.15 23.08
C ALA A 16 0.81 1.87 21.76
N ALA A 17 1.84 1.41 21.07
CA ALA A 17 2.02 1.73 19.68
C ALA A 17 0.79 1.18 18.94
N THR A 18 -0.11 2.06 18.51
CA THR A 18 -1.23 1.68 17.65
C THR A 18 -0.65 1.13 16.35
N PRO A 19 -0.84 -0.15 16.04
CA PRO A 19 -0.39 -0.67 14.76
C PRO A 19 -1.13 0.10 13.68
N ALA A 20 -0.38 0.62 12.69
CA ALA A 20 -0.98 1.18 11.49
C ALA A 20 -2.02 0.18 10.97
N HIS A 21 -3.26 0.60 10.87
CA HIS A 21 -4.36 -0.24 10.43
C HIS A 21 -4.11 -0.65 8.98
N LYS A 22 -3.48 -1.83 8.80
CA LYS A 22 -3.56 -2.53 7.53
C LYS A 22 -5.02 -2.95 7.38
N LYS A 23 -5.73 -2.31 6.46
CA LYS A 23 -7.08 -2.72 6.10
C LYS A 23 -7.06 -4.20 5.74
N GLN A 24 -7.78 -5.00 6.52
CA GLN A 24 -7.86 -6.45 6.31
C GLN A 24 -8.67 -6.78 5.04
N PRO A 25 -8.43 -7.94 4.41
CA PRO A 25 -9.25 -8.41 3.30
C PRO A 25 -10.71 -8.49 3.76
N GLY A 26 -11.59 -7.69 3.14
CA GLY A 26 -13.01 -7.57 3.50
C GLY A 26 -13.45 -6.17 3.91
N GLN A 27 -12.55 -5.19 4.01
CA GLN A 27 -12.95 -3.80 4.19
C GLN A 27 -13.52 -3.23 2.89
N ASP A 28 -14.70 -2.61 3.00
CA ASP A 28 -15.37 -1.96 1.88
C ASP A 28 -14.58 -0.74 1.42
N TYR A 29 -13.89 -0.90 0.30
CA TYR A 29 -13.28 0.23 -0.39
C TYR A 29 -14.37 1.03 -1.11
N PRO A 30 -14.22 2.36 -1.25
CA PRO A 30 -15.11 3.15 -2.08
C PRO A 30 -15.24 2.57 -3.48
N LYS A 31 -16.44 2.64 -4.06
CA LYS A 31 -16.73 2.03 -5.37
C LYS A 31 -15.77 2.52 -6.47
N SER A 32 -15.38 3.79 -6.44
CA SER A 32 -14.41 4.36 -7.38
C SER A 32 -13.04 3.65 -7.31
N ILE A 33 -12.58 3.31 -6.12
CA ILE A 33 -11.34 2.56 -5.91
C ILE A 33 -11.48 1.11 -6.39
N GLN A 34 -12.60 0.47 -6.10
CA GLN A 34 -12.87 -0.89 -6.57
C GLN A 34 -12.86 -0.98 -8.10
N VAL A 35 -13.54 -0.08 -8.77
CA VAL A 35 -13.58 -0.01 -10.24
C VAL A 35 -12.18 0.23 -10.81
N ARG A 36 -11.45 1.19 -10.27
CA ARG A 36 -10.10 1.50 -10.74
C ARG A 36 -9.12 0.34 -10.53
N ALA A 37 -9.16 -0.31 -9.38
CA ALA A 37 -8.33 -1.49 -9.09
C ALA A 37 -8.64 -2.64 -10.07
N THR A 38 -9.90 -2.89 -10.35
CA THR A 38 -10.32 -3.91 -11.31
C THR A 38 -9.81 -3.58 -12.71
N THR A 39 -9.99 -2.34 -13.18
CA THR A 39 -9.52 -1.89 -14.49
C THR A 39 -8.01 -2.01 -14.64
N LEU A 40 -7.25 -1.59 -13.64
CA LEU A 40 -5.78 -1.71 -13.64
C LEU A 40 -5.34 -3.17 -13.68
N THR A 41 -5.99 -4.03 -12.90
CA THR A 41 -5.64 -5.46 -12.85
C THR A 41 -5.98 -6.16 -14.16
N GLN A 42 -7.11 -5.86 -14.77
CA GLN A 42 -7.49 -6.39 -16.08
C GLN A 42 -6.52 -5.95 -17.18
N ALA A 43 -6.15 -4.68 -17.21
CA ALA A 43 -5.18 -4.16 -18.17
C ALA A 43 -3.82 -4.85 -18.03
N LEU A 44 -3.35 -5.02 -16.80
CA LEU A 44 -2.10 -5.70 -16.53
C LEU A 44 -2.17 -7.19 -16.90
N ALA A 45 -3.24 -7.87 -16.52
CA ALA A 45 -3.47 -9.27 -16.84
C ALA A 45 -3.44 -9.53 -18.35
N HIS A 46 -4.04 -8.64 -19.12
CA HIS A 46 -4.05 -8.75 -20.58
C HIS A 46 -2.65 -8.53 -21.18
N ARG A 47 -1.89 -7.58 -20.65
CA ARG A 47 -0.59 -7.17 -21.20
C ARG A 47 0.55 -8.12 -20.87
N ILE A 48 0.58 -8.70 -19.66
CA ILE A 48 1.68 -9.54 -19.18
C ILE A 48 1.26 -10.98 -18.88
N HIS A 49 0.03 -11.35 -19.23
CA HIS A 49 -0.50 -12.70 -19.09
C HIS A 49 -0.45 -13.25 -17.66
N LEU A 50 -1.19 -12.61 -16.75
CA LEU A 50 -1.32 -13.08 -15.37
C LEU A 50 -2.14 -14.39 -15.32
N ASN A 51 -1.74 -15.31 -14.46
CA ASN A 51 -2.60 -16.43 -14.10
C ASN A 51 -3.67 -15.98 -13.08
N GLU A 52 -4.63 -16.84 -12.80
CA GLU A 52 -5.76 -16.53 -11.92
C GLU A 52 -5.31 -16.18 -10.49
N ALA A 53 -4.38 -16.94 -9.93
CA ALA A 53 -3.85 -16.68 -8.59
C ALA A 53 -3.14 -15.31 -8.51
N GLN A 54 -2.35 -14.96 -9.52
CA GLN A 54 -1.72 -13.65 -9.64
C GLN A 54 -2.77 -12.54 -9.77
N TYR A 55 -3.78 -12.75 -10.60
CA TYR A 55 -4.86 -11.79 -10.78
C TYR A 55 -5.53 -11.40 -9.46
N VAL A 56 -5.91 -12.39 -8.65
CA VAL A 56 -6.56 -12.16 -7.35
C VAL A 56 -5.65 -11.40 -6.40
N ARG A 57 -4.38 -11.79 -6.32
CA ARG A 57 -3.40 -11.14 -5.43
C ARG A 57 -3.06 -9.71 -5.86
N ILE A 58 -2.90 -9.49 -7.16
CA ILE A 58 -2.58 -8.18 -7.72
C ILE A 58 -3.78 -7.24 -7.61
N LYS A 59 -5.00 -7.73 -7.81
CA LYS A 59 -6.20 -6.94 -7.57
C LYS A 59 -6.28 -6.46 -6.12
N ARG A 60 -5.98 -7.33 -5.16
CA ARG A 60 -5.90 -6.96 -3.74
C ARG A 60 -4.83 -5.92 -3.48
N LEU A 61 -3.66 -6.07 -4.10
CA LEU A 61 -2.57 -5.09 -4.02
C LEU A 61 -2.99 -3.73 -4.58
N HIS A 62 -3.68 -3.69 -5.72
CA HIS A 62 -4.21 -2.46 -6.30
C HIS A 62 -5.23 -1.78 -5.39
N LEU A 63 -6.15 -2.54 -4.81
CA LEU A 63 -7.12 -2.01 -3.83
C LEU A 63 -6.42 -1.36 -2.64
N GLN A 64 -5.46 -2.07 -2.07
CA GLN A 64 -4.68 -1.59 -0.92
C GLN A 64 -3.89 -0.32 -1.26
N TYR A 65 -3.17 -0.32 -2.36
CA TYR A 65 -2.35 0.82 -2.79
C TYR A 65 -3.19 2.07 -3.11
N LEU A 66 -4.26 1.90 -3.86
CA LEU A 66 -5.14 3.03 -4.20
C LEU A 66 -5.85 3.59 -2.97
N GLY A 67 -6.25 2.74 -2.03
CA GLY A 67 -6.83 3.15 -0.75
C GLY A 67 -5.83 3.93 0.10
N GLU A 68 -4.63 3.40 0.26
CA GLU A 68 -3.53 4.04 1.01
C GLU A 68 -3.14 5.38 0.39
N ARG A 69 -2.99 5.43 -0.93
CA ARG A 69 -2.68 6.67 -1.65
C ARG A 69 -3.74 7.74 -1.41
N ARG A 70 -5.01 7.37 -1.47
CA ARG A 70 -6.11 8.31 -1.20
C ARG A 70 -6.05 8.85 0.23
N GLU A 71 -5.81 7.98 1.21
CA GLU A 71 -5.67 8.37 2.61
C GLU A 71 -4.48 9.32 2.82
N LEU A 72 -3.34 9.05 2.18
CA LEU A 72 -2.18 9.93 2.20
C LEU A 72 -2.48 11.29 1.56
N GLU A 73 -3.11 11.31 0.40
CA GLU A 73 -3.48 12.57 -0.29
C GLU A 73 -4.41 13.42 0.58
N GLN A 74 -5.35 12.80 1.29
CA GLN A 74 -6.28 13.50 2.19
C GLN A 74 -5.58 14.00 3.46
N SER A 75 -4.80 13.16 4.11
CA SER A 75 -4.11 13.50 5.38
C SER A 75 -2.99 14.52 5.19
N LEU A 76 -2.39 14.57 4.01
CA LEU A 76 -1.29 15.47 3.67
C LEU A 76 -1.71 16.65 2.79
N ALA A 77 -3.01 16.92 2.66
CA ALA A 77 -3.52 17.98 1.80
C ALA A 77 -2.97 19.37 2.18
N SER A 78 -2.76 19.63 3.48
CA SER A 78 -2.18 20.87 4.01
C SER A 78 -0.68 20.77 4.33
N ALA A 79 -0.05 19.65 4.09
CA ALA A 79 1.38 19.47 4.30
C ALA A 79 2.21 20.15 3.19
N PRO A 80 3.49 20.52 3.45
CA PRO A 80 4.40 20.97 2.40
C PRO A 80 4.46 19.98 1.23
N ALA A 81 4.55 20.50 0.01
CA ALA A 81 4.57 19.67 -1.20
C ALA A 81 5.71 18.63 -1.18
N ALA A 82 6.88 19.00 -0.70
CA ALA A 82 8.02 18.09 -0.59
C ALA A 82 7.75 16.89 0.32
N ASP A 83 7.08 17.09 1.46
CA ASP A 83 6.74 16.03 2.39
C ASP A 83 5.67 15.10 1.82
N ARG A 84 4.65 15.68 1.17
CA ARG A 84 3.61 14.92 0.48
C ARG A 84 4.19 14.05 -0.62
N ASP A 85 5.01 14.62 -1.48
CA ASP A 85 5.62 13.94 -2.61
C ASP A 85 6.55 12.80 -2.16
N ALA A 86 7.32 13.01 -1.09
CA ALA A 86 8.17 11.99 -0.49
C ALA A 86 7.36 10.78 0.02
N LYS A 87 6.26 11.02 0.71
CA LYS A 87 5.40 9.94 1.22
C LYS A 87 4.65 9.20 0.14
N LEU A 88 4.17 9.91 -0.89
CA LEU A 88 3.54 9.27 -2.05
C LEU A 88 4.55 8.45 -2.86
N ALA A 89 5.77 8.94 -3.02
CA ALA A 89 6.86 8.19 -3.68
C ALA A 89 7.24 6.92 -2.91
N ALA A 90 7.30 6.98 -1.57
CA ALA A 90 7.55 5.81 -0.73
C ALA A 90 6.44 4.76 -0.85
N ALA A 91 5.18 5.18 -0.86
CA ALA A 91 4.04 4.28 -1.07
C ALA A 91 4.07 3.62 -2.46
N GLN A 92 4.43 4.36 -3.49
CA GLN A 92 4.59 3.84 -4.84
C GLN A 92 5.73 2.83 -4.93
N LEU A 93 6.86 3.10 -4.31
CA LEU A 93 7.99 2.17 -4.27
C LEU A 93 7.62 0.85 -3.60
N GLY A 94 6.93 0.91 -2.46
CA GLY A 94 6.43 -0.27 -1.76
C GLY A 94 5.45 -1.08 -2.62
N TYR A 95 4.55 -0.43 -3.34
CA TYR A 95 3.64 -1.06 -4.29
C TYR A 95 4.40 -1.78 -5.42
N GLU A 96 5.39 -1.14 -6.02
CA GLU A 96 6.17 -1.72 -7.11
C GLU A 96 7.00 -2.93 -6.66
N GLN A 97 7.57 -2.88 -5.47
CA GLN A 97 8.28 -4.02 -4.88
C GLN A 97 7.32 -5.21 -4.66
N SER A 98 6.16 -4.96 -4.08
CA SER A 98 5.14 -5.99 -3.86
C SER A 98 4.62 -6.57 -5.16
N LEU A 99 4.43 -5.75 -6.19
CA LEU A 99 4.04 -6.22 -7.52
C LEU A 99 5.11 -7.11 -8.14
N ASN A 100 6.38 -6.69 -8.09
CA ASN A 100 7.50 -7.48 -8.60
C ASN A 100 7.61 -8.85 -7.92
N ASP A 101 7.34 -8.93 -6.63
CA ASP A 101 7.36 -10.19 -5.87
C ASP A 101 6.26 -11.17 -6.33
N LEU A 102 5.17 -10.67 -6.88
CA LEU A 102 4.06 -11.48 -7.40
C LEU A 102 4.26 -11.90 -8.86
N LEU A 103 5.22 -11.31 -9.58
CA LEU A 103 5.47 -11.57 -10.98
C LEU A 103 6.62 -12.57 -11.18
N GLN A 104 6.52 -13.38 -12.23
CA GLN A 104 7.61 -14.22 -12.70
C GLN A 104 8.67 -13.35 -13.43
N PRO A 105 9.93 -13.85 -13.60
CA PRO A 105 10.99 -13.06 -14.22
C PRO A 105 10.65 -12.49 -15.61
N ASN A 106 10.03 -13.29 -16.48
CA ASN A 106 9.58 -12.84 -17.80
C ASN A 106 8.46 -11.78 -17.72
N GLN A 107 7.57 -11.90 -16.76
CA GLN A 107 6.51 -10.93 -16.51
C GLN A 107 7.08 -9.61 -15.97
N ARG A 108 8.11 -9.65 -15.13
CA ARG A 108 8.82 -8.45 -14.65
C ARG A 108 9.42 -7.65 -15.79
N VAL A 109 10.07 -8.33 -16.74
CA VAL A 109 10.62 -7.68 -17.93
C VAL A 109 9.51 -7.02 -18.76
N ALA A 110 8.42 -7.73 -19.01
CA ALA A 110 7.27 -7.20 -19.74
C ALA A 110 6.64 -5.99 -19.03
N TYR A 111 6.54 -6.04 -17.70
CA TYR A 111 6.04 -4.93 -16.89
C TYR A 111 6.94 -3.70 -16.96
N GLN A 112 8.26 -3.86 -16.90
CA GLN A 112 9.21 -2.77 -17.02
C GLN A 112 9.13 -2.08 -18.39
N GLN A 113 8.99 -2.86 -19.46
CA GLN A 113 8.79 -2.32 -20.81
C GLN A 113 7.46 -1.53 -20.92
N LEU A 114 6.40 -2.07 -20.35
CA LEU A 114 5.10 -1.41 -20.32
C LEU A 114 5.17 -0.07 -19.57
N ARG A 115 5.84 -0.06 -18.42
CA ARG A 115 6.03 1.13 -17.59
C ARG A 115 6.85 2.21 -18.31
N ALA A 116 7.93 1.83 -18.98
CA ALA A 116 8.76 2.75 -19.77
C ALA A 116 7.95 3.43 -20.88
N ASN A 117 7.10 2.67 -21.56
CA ASN A 117 6.24 3.21 -22.61
C ASN A 117 5.19 4.20 -22.07
N PHE A 118 4.64 3.94 -20.91
CA PHE A 118 3.69 4.87 -20.26
C PHE A 118 4.33 6.18 -19.81
N THR A 119 5.57 6.14 -19.34
CA THR A 119 6.32 7.35 -18.97
C THR A 119 6.71 8.19 -20.17
N ALA A 120 7.03 7.56 -21.31
CA ALA A 120 7.37 8.27 -22.55
C ALA A 120 6.19 9.03 -23.18
N HIS A 121 4.96 8.60 -22.90
CA HIS A 121 3.74 9.26 -23.41
C HIS A 121 3.18 10.36 -22.50
N ARG A 122 3.80 10.60 -21.35
CA ARG A 122 3.41 11.66 -20.41
C ARG A 122 4.25 12.94 -20.51
N LEU A 123 5.21 12.97 -21.40
CA LEU A 123 5.96 14.17 -21.80
C LEU A 123 5.29 14.79 -23.06
#